data_cbf91bc2eb640816b2e34485f488dcfa
#
_entry.id   cbf91bc2eb640816b2e34485f488dcfa
#
_cell.length_a   1.000
_cell.length_b   1.000
_cell.length_c   1.000
_cell.angle_alpha   90.00
_cell.angle_beta   90.00
_cell.angle_gamma   90.00
#
_symmetry.space_group_name_H-M   'P 1'
#
loop_
_entity.id
_entity.type
_entity.pdbx_description
1 polymer ?
#
loop_
_entity_poly.entity_id
_entity_poly.type
_entity_poly.pdbx_seq_one_letter_code
_entity_poly.pdbx_strand_id
1 'polypeptide(L)'
;KPLTRLALRLGWSPNTITGISFAIGLAAAALFATGQWGWILLGAIALQVSLIGGCVDGEVARATRRFTALGAWLDAATDRVKEFAVYGGLAIGAASVGIDVWWIAIVLIVMQTTRHVSDYDFARIQRLREAGLPLIDIRQRGDDRQTARGGMAAAMQASARINRRSWVRWIKKVVHMPIGERWLLISVLAVAAGPSWALVGLLIAGVVALAYVVVGRIARTLTWSGDTPGDGAWVLRTQLDAGPIAAVIARIIPALQLQMRGRFAWSGPALLRAFELTAITLLVTMGSPSLQPLAFWILFAIAYHHYDTLYRSLQGAMPPRWLTWLGFGWDGRIIVVGVIALGLSASLAQASLSVLLGWWALWFAGVASIQWLRSSR
;
A
#
# COMPACT_ATOMS: atom_id res chain seq x y z
N LYS A 1 4.80 -3.13 -26.79
CA LYS A 1 4.45 -2.50 -28.09
C LYS A 1 3.58 -3.37 -29.02
N PRO A 2 3.79 -4.69 -29.26
CA PRO A 2 2.89 -5.47 -30.11
C PRO A 2 1.49 -5.61 -29.48
N LEU A 3 1.39 -5.91 -28.18
CA LEU A 3 0.12 -6.03 -27.45
C LEU A 3 -0.64 -4.70 -27.40
N THR A 4 0.07 -3.58 -27.22
CA THR A 4 -0.53 -2.24 -27.26
C THR A 4 -1.14 -1.94 -28.62
N ARG A 5 -0.45 -2.29 -29.72
CA ARG A 5 -1.00 -2.15 -31.08
C ARG A 5 -2.22 -3.02 -31.31
N LEU A 6 -2.23 -4.26 -30.78
CA LEU A 6 -3.37 -5.16 -30.86
C LEU A 6 -4.57 -4.58 -30.09
N ALA A 7 -4.36 -4.13 -28.87
CA ALA A 7 -5.40 -3.50 -28.05
C ALA A 7 -6.01 -2.26 -28.74
N LEU A 8 -5.16 -1.42 -29.36
CA LEU A 8 -5.62 -0.26 -30.11
C LEU A 8 -6.42 -0.65 -31.37
N ARG A 9 -6.02 -1.71 -32.09
CA ARG A 9 -6.75 -2.24 -33.25
C ARG A 9 -8.12 -2.82 -32.85
N LEU A 10 -8.20 -3.45 -31.68
CA LEU A 10 -9.44 -4.00 -31.13
C LEU A 10 -10.33 -2.93 -30.48
N GLY A 11 -9.91 -1.68 -30.44
CA GLY A 11 -10.65 -0.57 -29.83
C GLY A 11 -10.79 -0.68 -28.30
N TRP A 12 -9.93 -1.47 -27.64
CA TRP A 12 -10.03 -1.66 -26.19
C TRP A 12 -9.68 -0.39 -25.43
N SER A 13 -10.52 -0.06 -24.45
CA SER A 13 -10.22 1.06 -23.54
C SER A 13 -9.17 0.68 -22.51
N PRO A 14 -8.41 1.64 -21.94
CA PRO A 14 -7.50 1.36 -20.82
C PRO A 14 -8.20 0.62 -19.68
N ASN A 15 -9.39 1.08 -19.27
CA ASN A 15 -10.15 0.48 -18.17
C ASN A 15 -10.59 -0.97 -18.48
N THR A 16 -10.87 -1.31 -19.73
CA THR A 16 -11.17 -2.69 -20.15
C THR A 16 -9.96 -3.59 -19.93
N ILE A 17 -8.76 -3.12 -20.31
CA ILE A 17 -7.52 -3.87 -20.15
C ILE A 17 -7.20 -4.04 -18.66
N THR A 18 -7.36 -3.00 -17.84
CA THR A 18 -7.21 -3.07 -16.38
C THR A 18 -8.17 -4.10 -15.78
N GLY A 19 -9.44 -4.13 -16.22
CA GLY A 19 -10.43 -5.10 -15.76
C GLY A 19 -10.05 -6.55 -16.12
N ILE A 20 -9.59 -6.80 -17.34
CA ILE A 20 -9.10 -8.12 -17.77
C ILE A 20 -7.85 -8.53 -16.96
N SER A 21 -6.87 -7.62 -16.83
CA SER A 21 -5.67 -7.83 -16.01
C SER A 21 -6.03 -8.16 -14.56
N PHE A 22 -7.02 -7.47 -14.00
CA PHE A 22 -7.52 -7.70 -12.65
C PHE A 22 -8.11 -9.10 -12.50
N ALA A 23 -9.00 -9.51 -13.40
CA ALA A 23 -9.61 -10.85 -13.39
C ALA A 23 -8.55 -11.95 -13.48
N ILE A 24 -7.55 -11.80 -14.36
CA ILE A 24 -6.42 -12.73 -14.49
C ILE A 24 -5.59 -12.78 -13.19
N GLY A 25 -5.35 -11.64 -12.55
CA GLY A 25 -4.63 -11.59 -11.27
C GLY A 25 -5.37 -12.27 -10.12
N LEU A 26 -6.69 -12.14 -10.05
CA LEU A 26 -7.52 -12.88 -9.09
C LEU A 26 -7.54 -14.39 -9.39
N ALA A 27 -7.60 -14.77 -10.66
CA ALA A 27 -7.47 -16.17 -11.06
C ALA A 27 -6.11 -16.75 -10.64
N ALA A 28 -5.02 -15.98 -10.77
CA ALA A 28 -3.70 -16.39 -10.29
C ALA A 28 -3.70 -16.65 -8.77
N ALA A 29 -4.34 -15.79 -7.98
CA ALA A 29 -4.50 -15.97 -6.54
C ALA A 29 -5.27 -17.27 -6.19
N ALA A 30 -6.37 -17.54 -6.91
CA ALA A 30 -7.15 -18.76 -6.75
C ALA A 30 -6.35 -20.02 -7.12
N LEU A 31 -5.53 -19.96 -8.18
CA LEU A 31 -4.66 -21.05 -8.60
C LEU A 31 -3.57 -21.33 -7.56
N PHE A 32 -2.96 -20.31 -6.96
CA PHE A 32 -2.01 -20.49 -5.85
C PHE A 32 -2.65 -21.12 -4.61
N ALA A 33 -3.93 -20.82 -4.36
CA ALA A 33 -4.66 -21.34 -3.21
C ALA A 33 -4.88 -22.86 -3.24
N THR A 34 -4.72 -23.50 -4.39
CA THR A 34 -4.85 -24.97 -4.50
C THR A 34 -3.71 -25.73 -3.83
N GLY A 35 -2.53 -25.11 -3.66
CA GLY A 35 -1.32 -25.76 -3.14
C GLY A 35 -0.71 -26.81 -4.08
N GLN A 36 -1.33 -27.13 -5.22
CA GLN A 36 -0.87 -28.17 -6.15
C GLN A 36 0.08 -27.58 -7.21
N TRP A 37 1.21 -28.22 -7.44
CA TRP A 37 2.29 -27.70 -8.29
C TRP A 37 1.85 -27.26 -9.69
N GLY A 38 1.04 -28.08 -10.38
CA GLY A 38 0.57 -27.74 -11.74
C GLY A 38 -0.28 -26.47 -11.79
N TRP A 39 -1.16 -26.28 -10.79
CA TRP A 39 -1.96 -25.06 -10.65
C TRP A 39 -1.12 -23.87 -10.20
N ILE A 40 -0.12 -24.08 -9.35
CA ILE A 40 0.84 -23.05 -8.96
C ILE A 40 1.62 -22.55 -10.17
N LEU A 41 2.06 -23.43 -11.06
CA LEU A 41 2.72 -23.04 -12.31
C LEU A 41 1.81 -22.17 -13.20
N LEU A 42 0.55 -22.60 -13.38
CA LEU A 42 -0.44 -21.80 -14.13
C LEU A 42 -0.72 -20.46 -13.44
N GLY A 43 -0.79 -20.44 -12.12
CA GLY A 43 -0.95 -19.23 -11.31
C GLY A 43 0.23 -18.26 -11.50
N ALA A 44 1.45 -18.77 -11.54
CA ALA A 44 2.65 -17.99 -11.80
C ALA A 44 2.63 -17.35 -13.19
N ILE A 45 2.25 -18.12 -14.21
CA ILE A 45 2.08 -17.61 -15.59
C ILE A 45 0.98 -16.56 -15.64
N ALA A 46 -0.19 -16.84 -15.05
CA ALA A 46 -1.31 -15.90 -15.01
C ALA A 46 -0.94 -14.58 -14.31
N LEU A 47 -0.15 -14.64 -13.22
CA LEU A 47 0.34 -13.47 -12.51
C LEU A 47 1.22 -12.59 -13.41
N GLN A 48 2.13 -13.18 -14.21
CA GLN A 48 2.96 -12.44 -15.15
C GLN A 48 2.15 -11.87 -16.32
N VAL A 49 1.15 -12.60 -16.81
CA VAL A 49 0.21 -12.09 -17.84
C VAL A 49 -0.58 -10.89 -17.30
N SER A 50 -1.05 -10.97 -16.06
CA SER A 50 -1.71 -9.85 -15.39
C SER A 50 -0.79 -8.62 -15.25
N LEU A 51 0.50 -8.81 -14.92
CA LEU A 51 1.48 -7.72 -14.88
C LEU A 51 1.65 -7.05 -16.24
N ILE A 52 1.78 -7.85 -17.30
CA ILE A 52 1.90 -7.34 -18.67
C ILE A 52 0.65 -6.56 -19.06
N GLY A 53 -0.55 -7.04 -18.68
CA GLY A 53 -1.82 -6.34 -18.90
C GLY A 53 -1.82 -4.94 -18.27
N GLY A 54 -1.38 -4.82 -17.01
CA GLY A 54 -1.24 -3.54 -16.31
C GLY A 54 -0.17 -2.60 -16.91
N CYS A 55 0.83 -3.13 -17.64
CA CYS A 55 1.73 -2.29 -18.42
C CYS A 55 1.09 -1.78 -19.72
N VAL A 56 0.25 -2.61 -20.34
CA VAL A 56 -0.40 -2.31 -21.63
C VAL A 56 -1.48 -1.24 -21.47
N ASP A 57 -2.30 -1.26 -20.40
CA ASP A 57 -3.33 -0.25 -20.16
C ASP A 57 -2.74 1.15 -20.04
N GLY A 58 -1.62 1.30 -19.31
CA GLY A 58 -0.90 2.56 -19.22
C GLY A 58 -0.29 3.01 -20.57
N GLU A 59 0.19 2.07 -21.42
CA GLU A 59 0.65 2.42 -22.77
C GLU A 59 -0.52 2.87 -23.67
N VAL A 60 -1.67 2.20 -23.60
CA VAL A 60 -2.87 2.57 -24.35
C VAL A 60 -3.39 3.93 -23.89
N ALA A 61 -3.45 4.19 -22.56
CA ALA A 61 -3.86 5.49 -22.02
C ALA A 61 -2.98 6.63 -22.54
N ARG A 62 -1.66 6.43 -22.59
CA ARG A 62 -0.71 7.41 -23.16
C ARG A 62 -0.90 7.59 -24.66
N ALA A 63 -1.08 6.51 -25.40
CA ALA A 63 -1.24 6.55 -26.86
C ALA A 63 -2.55 7.23 -27.30
N THR A 64 -3.63 7.01 -26.52
CA THR A 64 -4.95 7.60 -26.81
C THR A 64 -5.17 8.95 -26.11
N ARG A 65 -4.24 9.39 -25.24
CA ARG A 65 -4.37 10.57 -24.37
C ARG A 65 -5.62 10.55 -23.50
N ARG A 66 -6.11 9.35 -23.14
CA ARG A 66 -7.29 9.16 -22.29
C ARG A 66 -6.86 8.95 -20.84
N PHE A 67 -6.65 10.05 -20.14
CA PHE A 67 -6.33 10.05 -18.70
C PHE A 67 -7.56 10.48 -17.93
N THR A 68 -8.08 9.61 -17.07
CA THR A 68 -9.21 9.93 -16.18
C THR A 68 -8.82 9.64 -14.74
N ALA A 69 -9.41 10.41 -13.81
CA ALA A 69 -9.23 10.18 -12.37
C ALA A 69 -9.69 8.77 -11.97
N LEU A 70 -10.81 8.31 -12.53
CA LEU A 70 -11.33 6.96 -12.35
C LEU A 70 -10.35 5.90 -12.85
N GLY A 71 -9.76 6.07 -14.05
CA GLY A 71 -8.79 5.13 -14.60
C GLY A 71 -7.55 4.98 -13.74
N ALA A 72 -7.00 6.11 -13.26
CA ALA A 72 -5.83 6.12 -12.38
C ALA A 72 -6.14 5.45 -11.01
N TRP A 73 -7.33 5.70 -10.45
CA TRP A 73 -7.76 5.02 -9.23
C TRP A 73 -7.98 3.53 -9.45
N LEU A 74 -8.66 3.16 -10.55
CA LEU A 74 -8.96 1.76 -10.87
C LEU A 74 -7.69 0.94 -11.01
N ASP A 75 -6.71 1.41 -11.78
CA ASP A 75 -5.40 0.78 -11.95
C ASP A 75 -4.72 0.56 -10.59
N ALA A 76 -4.58 1.63 -9.82
CA ALA A 76 -3.92 1.58 -8.53
C ALA A 76 -4.67 0.71 -7.50
N ALA A 77 -6.00 0.76 -7.43
CA ALA A 77 -6.81 -0.02 -6.50
C ALA A 77 -6.78 -1.52 -6.86
N THR A 78 -6.93 -1.86 -8.15
CA THR A 78 -6.91 -3.25 -8.61
C THR A 78 -5.55 -3.89 -8.39
N ASP A 79 -4.45 -3.16 -8.56
CA ASP A 79 -3.10 -3.66 -8.28
C ASP A 79 -2.93 -4.04 -6.81
N ARG A 80 -3.49 -3.28 -5.87
CA ARG A 80 -3.44 -3.60 -4.43
C ARG A 80 -4.30 -4.82 -4.10
N VAL A 81 -5.51 -4.86 -4.65
CA VAL A 81 -6.41 -6.01 -4.45
C VAL A 81 -5.77 -7.30 -4.98
N LYS A 82 -5.19 -7.28 -6.18
CA LYS A 82 -4.46 -8.42 -6.74
C LYS A 82 -3.31 -8.87 -5.83
N GLU A 83 -2.50 -7.92 -5.38
CA GLU A 83 -1.33 -8.20 -4.53
C GLU A 83 -1.75 -8.89 -3.23
N PHE A 84 -2.75 -8.37 -2.53
CA PHE A 84 -3.21 -8.96 -1.28
C PHE A 84 -3.97 -10.27 -1.50
N ALA A 85 -4.75 -10.39 -2.58
CA ALA A 85 -5.37 -11.65 -2.95
C ALA A 85 -4.34 -12.76 -3.22
N VAL A 86 -3.21 -12.43 -3.85
CA VAL A 86 -2.09 -13.37 -4.07
C VAL A 86 -1.46 -13.79 -2.73
N TYR A 87 -1.27 -12.87 -1.77
CA TYR A 87 -0.76 -13.24 -0.44
C TYR A 87 -1.70 -14.21 0.28
N GLY A 88 -3.01 -13.93 0.25
CA GLY A 88 -4.04 -14.82 0.80
C GLY A 88 -4.09 -16.17 0.08
N GLY A 89 -4.03 -16.17 -1.25
CA GLY A 89 -3.99 -17.38 -2.05
C GLY A 89 -2.78 -18.27 -1.74
N LEU A 90 -1.59 -17.68 -1.61
CA LEU A 90 -0.38 -18.39 -1.20
C LEU A 90 -0.50 -18.95 0.23
N ALA A 91 -1.11 -18.21 1.17
CA ALA A 91 -1.31 -18.68 2.54
C ALA A 91 -2.30 -19.86 2.59
N ILE A 92 -3.42 -19.79 1.84
CA ILE A 92 -4.36 -20.90 1.70
C ILE A 92 -3.67 -22.11 1.07
N GLY A 93 -2.89 -21.91 -0.01
CA GLY A 93 -2.16 -22.99 -0.67
C GLY A 93 -1.10 -23.65 0.21
N ALA A 94 -0.42 -22.89 1.07
CA ALA A 94 0.49 -23.47 2.08
C ALA A 94 -0.28 -24.25 3.14
N ALA A 95 -1.40 -23.70 3.64
CA ALA A 95 -2.24 -24.38 4.62
C ALA A 95 -2.84 -25.70 4.08
N SER A 96 -3.16 -25.78 2.78
CA SER A 96 -3.70 -27.01 2.16
C SER A 96 -2.69 -28.17 2.15
N VAL A 97 -1.40 -27.89 2.29
CA VAL A 97 -0.33 -28.88 2.44
C VAL A 97 0.21 -28.96 3.89
N GLY A 98 -0.53 -28.43 4.85
CA GLY A 98 -0.23 -28.54 6.28
C GLY A 98 0.78 -27.52 6.81
N ILE A 99 1.11 -26.47 6.06
CA ILE A 99 2.08 -25.44 6.46
C ILE A 99 1.32 -24.15 6.80
N ASP A 100 1.26 -23.79 8.07
CA ASP A 100 0.66 -22.52 8.50
C ASP A 100 1.66 -21.35 8.34
N VAL A 101 1.30 -20.39 7.47
CA VAL A 101 2.08 -19.18 7.20
C VAL A 101 1.24 -17.91 7.22
N TRP A 102 0.06 -17.96 7.83
CA TRP A 102 -0.85 -16.81 7.86
C TRP A 102 -0.22 -15.58 8.52
N TRP A 103 0.61 -15.79 9.55
CA TRP A 103 1.32 -14.69 10.20
C TRP A 103 2.28 -13.96 9.22
N ILE A 104 2.88 -14.68 8.25
CA ILE A 104 3.74 -14.07 7.23
C ILE A 104 2.88 -13.20 6.29
N ALA A 105 1.74 -13.71 5.84
CA ALA A 105 0.80 -12.96 4.99
C ALA A 105 0.28 -11.70 5.71
N ILE A 106 -0.01 -11.79 7.02
CA ILE A 106 -0.40 -10.66 7.86
C ILE A 106 0.73 -9.62 7.94
N VAL A 107 1.95 -10.02 8.23
CA VAL A 107 3.09 -9.10 8.30
C VAL A 107 3.32 -8.43 6.94
N LEU A 108 3.18 -9.16 5.85
CA LEU A 108 3.32 -8.62 4.50
C LEU A 108 2.27 -7.56 4.18
N ILE A 109 0.99 -7.76 4.54
CA ILE A 109 -0.05 -6.75 4.28
C ILE A 109 0.16 -5.50 5.14
N VAL A 110 0.55 -5.64 6.42
CA VAL A 110 0.90 -4.51 7.30
C VAL A 110 2.09 -3.74 6.73
N MET A 111 3.17 -4.45 6.41
CA MET A 111 4.40 -3.85 5.88
C MET A 111 4.15 -3.13 4.55
N GLN A 112 3.42 -3.76 3.64
CA GLN A 112 3.17 -3.22 2.31
C GLN A 112 2.24 -2.00 2.36
N THR A 113 1.21 -2.03 3.21
CA THR A 113 0.31 -0.89 3.43
C THR A 113 1.09 0.30 4.02
N THR A 114 1.84 0.08 5.09
CA THR A 114 2.68 1.10 5.74
C THR A 114 3.68 1.71 4.76
N ARG A 115 4.36 0.87 4.00
CA ARG A 115 5.34 1.30 3.01
C ARG A 115 4.70 2.19 1.94
N HIS A 116 3.58 1.77 1.33
CA HIS A 116 2.93 2.54 0.27
C HIS A 116 2.42 3.89 0.75
N VAL A 117 1.74 3.95 1.90
CA VAL A 117 1.33 5.23 2.49
C VAL A 117 2.55 6.14 2.66
N SER A 118 3.61 5.62 3.24
CA SER A 118 4.88 6.34 3.41
C SER A 118 5.50 6.78 2.08
N ASP A 119 5.44 5.95 1.01
CA ASP A 119 6.00 6.26 -0.31
C ASP A 119 5.31 7.49 -0.92
N TYR A 120 3.99 7.52 -0.88
CA TYR A 120 3.19 8.62 -1.43
C TYR A 120 3.34 9.90 -0.62
N ASP A 121 3.28 9.81 0.72
CA ASP A 121 3.38 10.95 1.60
C ASP A 121 4.74 11.62 1.50
N PHE A 122 5.81 10.83 1.56
CA PHE A 122 7.18 11.35 1.40
C PHE A 122 7.36 12.04 0.05
N ALA A 123 6.95 11.38 -1.04
CA ALA A 123 7.06 11.95 -2.39
C ALA A 123 6.22 13.22 -2.57
N ARG A 124 5.05 13.31 -1.92
CA ARG A 124 4.20 14.50 -1.93
C ARG A 124 4.83 15.66 -1.19
N ILE A 125 5.28 15.43 0.05
CA ILE A 125 5.93 16.47 0.87
C ILE A 125 7.22 16.94 0.21
N GLN A 126 8.00 16.04 -0.36
CA GLN A 126 9.22 16.40 -1.09
C GLN A 126 8.91 17.34 -2.26
N ARG A 127 7.91 17.02 -3.09
CA ARG A 127 7.49 17.87 -4.22
C ARG A 127 6.99 19.23 -3.78
N LEU A 128 6.20 19.30 -2.71
CA LEU A 128 5.73 20.57 -2.17
C LEU A 128 6.88 21.45 -1.64
N ARG A 129 7.88 20.83 -1.01
CA ARG A 129 9.09 21.54 -0.57
C ARG A 129 9.93 22.03 -1.76
N GLU A 130 10.06 21.24 -2.80
CA GLU A 130 10.78 21.62 -4.01
C GLU A 130 10.07 22.75 -4.78
N ALA A 131 8.75 22.76 -4.81
CA ALA A 131 7.94 23.78 -5.47
C ALA A 131 7.86 25.09 -4.66
N GLY A 132 7.87 25.01 -3.33
CA GLY A 132 7.80 26.17 -2.42
C GLY A 132 9.15 26.84 -2.15
N LEU A 133 10.25 26.26 -2.62
CA LEU A 133 11.53 26.97 -2.64
C LEU A 133 11.46 28.02 -3.76
N PRO A 134 11.71 29.32 -3.46
CA PRO A 134 11.91 30.30 -4.53
C PRO A 134 12.95 29.72 -5.49
N LEU A 135 12.79 30.00 -6.79
CA LEU A 135 13.78 29.72 -7.84
C LEU A 135 15.07 30.49 -7.53
N ILE A 136 15.65 30.30 -6.38
CA ILE A 136 16.97 30.76 -6.03
C ILE A 136 17.93 29.94 -6.87
N ASP A 137 18.56 30.64 -7.74
CA ASP A 137 19.60 30.25 -8.66
C ASP A 137 20.34 28.99 -8.24
N ILE A 138 20.29 27.97 -9.08
CA ILE A 138 21.01 26.70 -8.89
C ILE A 138 22.52 26.93 -8.62
N ARG A 139 23.04 28.11 -8.98
CA ARG A 139 24.42 28.55 -8.71
C ARG A 139 24.67 28.86 -7.23
N GLN A 140 23.71 29.43 -6.49
CA GLN A 140 23.86 29.72 -5.06
C GLN A 140 23.72 28.48 -4.16
N ARG A 141 23.08 27.40 -4.63
CA ARG A 141 23.02 26.10 -3.93
C ARG A 141 24.39 25.41 -3.77
N GLY A 142 25.42 25.88 -4.46
CA GLY A 142 26.80 25.41 -4.29
C GLY A 142 27.40 25.81 -2.96
N ASP A 143 27.08 27.01 -2.46
CA ASP A 143 27.70 27.56 -1.27
C ASP A 143 27.01 27.17 0.04
N ASP A 144 25.67 27.07 0.06
CA ASP A 144 24.93 26.63 1.26
C ASP A 144 25.15 25.14 1.61
N ARG A 145 25.74 24.35 0.70
CA ARG A 145 26.12 22.95 0.95
C ARG A 145 27.33 22.80 1.88
N GLN A 146 28.08 23.88 2.11
CA GLN A 146 29.26 23.84 2.99
C GLN A 146 28.90 23.88 4.49
N THR A 147 27.70 24.32 4.84
CA THR A 147 27.26 24.40 6.24
C THR A 147 26.53 23.17 6.76
N ALA A 148 26.08 22.25 5.87
CA ALA A 148 25.52 20.98 6.28
C ALA A 148 26.63 20.02 6.71
N ARG A 149 26.73 19.77 8.02
CA ARG A 149 27.60 18.81 8.73
C ARG A 149 28.30 17.80 7.82
N GLY A 150 29.63 17.99 7.64
CA GLY A 150 30.46 17.43 6.56
C GLY A 150 30.35 15.91 6.26
N GLY A 151 29.94 15.07 7.22
CA GLY A 151 29.78 13.63 6.98
C GLY A 151 28.55 13.25 6.12
N MET A 152 27.41 13.91 6.31
CA MET A 152 26.18 13.64 5.55
C MET A 152 26.27 14.16 4.11
N ALA A 153 26.89 15.33 3.91
CA ALA A 153 27.14 15.89 2.58
C ALA A 153 28.13 15.02 1.80
N ALA A 154 29.19 14.52 2.45
CA ALA A 154 30.13 13.59 1.85
C ALA A 154 29.47 12.26 1.46
N ALA A 155 28.60 11.70 2.31
CA ALA A 155 27.83 10.48 2.00
C ALA A 155 26.86 10.69 0.83
N MET A 156 26.21 11.86 0.74
CA MET A 156 25.32 12.20 -0.39
C MET A 156 26.11 12.41 -1.70
N GLN A 157 27.29 13.03 -1.65
CA GLN A 157 28.16 13.18 -2.81
C GLN A 157 28.74 11.84 -3.26
N ALA A 158 29.18 10.99 -2.32
CA ALA A 158 29.61 9.63 -2.61
C ALA A 158 28.48 8.81 -3.25
N SER A 159 27.27 8.88 -2.71
CA SER A 159 26.08 8.25 -3.30
C SER A 159 25.78 8.77 -4.70
N ALA A 160 25.92 10.08 -4.96
CA ALA A 160 25.71 10.67 -6.28
C ALA A 160 26.78 10.23 -7.30
N ARG A 161 28.05 10.11 -6.88
CA ARG A 161 29.14 9.58 -7.72
C ARG A 161 28.93 8.10 -8.07
N ILE A 162 28.56 7.29 -7.08
CA ILE A 162 28.26 5.87 -7.23
C ILE A 162 27.02 5.68 -8.15
N ASN A 163 26.02 6.56 -8.06
CA ASN A 163 24.79 6.52 -8.85
C ASN A 163 25.02 6.76 -10.36
N ARG A 164 26.20 7.27 -10.76
CA ARG A 164 26.57 7.39 -12.19
C ARG A 164 26.82 6.05 -12.85
N ARG A 165 27.13 4.99 -12.10
CA ARG A 165 27.35 3.65 -12.63
C ARG A 165 26.00 2.96 -12.91
N SER A 166 25.80 2.48 -14.13
CA SER A 166 24.54 1.86 -14.60
C SER A 166 24.09 0.69 -13.70
N TRP A 167 25.01 -0.19 -13.30
CA TRP A 167 24.72 -1.35 -12.47
C TRP A 167 24.25 -0.98 -11.05
N VAL A 168 24.77 0.12 -10.47
CA VAL A 168 24.32 0.60 -9.15
C VAL A 168 22.87 1.09 -9.20
N ARG A 169 22.49 1.76 -10.30
CA ARG A 169 21.09 2.16 -10.48
C ARG A 169 20.17 0.94 -10.60
N TRP A 170 20.64 -0.10 -11.28
CA TRP A 170 19.92 -1.36 -11.39
C TRP A 170 19.75 -2.04 -10.03
N ILE A 171 20.81 -2.18 -9.24
CA ILE A 171 20.73 -2.75 -7.89
C ILE A 171 19.78 -1.93 -7.01
N LYS A 172 19.87 -0.60 -7.03
CA LYS A 172 18.95 0.24 -6.26
C LYS A 172 17.49 0.04 -6.67
N LYS A 173 17.24 -0.14 -7.98
CA LYS A 173 15.88 -0.43 -8.48
C LYS A 173 15.40 -1.80 -7.98
N VAL A 174 16.22 -2.82 -8.07
CA VAL A 174 15.88 -4.17 -7.59
C VAL A 174 15.66 -4.18 -6.07
N VAL A 175 16.54 -3.53 -5.29
CA VAL A 175 16.40 -3.43 -3.82
C VAL A 175 15.14 -2.66 -3.43
N HIS A 176 14.71 -1.68 -4.25
CA HIS A 176 13.44 -0.98 -4.01
C HIS A 176 12.21 -1.88 -4.19
N MET A 177 12.34 -3.04 -4.83
CA MET A 177 11.28 -4.05 -5.00
C MET A 177 9.97 -3.45 -5.56
N PRO A 178 9.94 -2.86 -6.76
CA PRO A 178 8.70 -2.49 -7.43
C PRO A 178 7.82 -3.72 -7.70
N ILE A 179 6.58 -3.50 -8.11
CA ILE A 179 5.58 -4.56 -8.24
C ILE A 179 6.02 -5.70 -9.17
N GLY A 180 6.74 -5.39 -10.25
CA GLY A 180 7.22 -6.38 -11.22
C GLY A 180 8.22 -7.36 -10.60
N GLU A 181 9.20 -6.86 -9.85
CA GLU A 181 10.21 -7.64 -9.15
C GLU A 181 9.57 -8.51 -8.04
N ARG A 182 8.56 -7.98 -7.32
CA ARG A 182 7.82 -8.76 -6.33
C ARG A 182 7.05 -9.92 -6.98
N TRP A 183 6.36 -9.66 -8.08
CA TRP A 183 5.57 -10.69 -8.76
C TRP A 183 6.44 -11.74 -9.41
N LEU A 184 7.60 -11.35 -9.94
CA LEU A 184 8.59 -12.30 -10.44
C LEU A 184 9.13 -13.18 -9.32
N LEU A 185 9.50 -12.59 -8.17
CA LEU A 185 9.97 -13.33 -7.00
C LEU A 185 8.93 -14.34 -6.50
N ILE A 186 7.67 -13.91 -6.37
CA ILE A 186 6.54 -14.78 -6.00
C ILE A 186 6.44 -15.94 -6.99
N SER A 187 6.40 -15.64 -8.30
CA SER A 187 6.25 -16.67 -9.34
C SER A 187 7.37 -17.72 -9.30
N VAL A 188 8.61 -17.25 -9.22
CA VAL A 188 9.79 -18.13 -9.20
C VAL A 188 9.80 -18.99 -7.93
N LEU A 189 9.63 -18.40 -6.76
CA LEU A 189 9.70 -19.14 -5.49
C LEU A 189 8.48 -20.05 -5.30
N ALA A 190 7.28 -19.64 -5.72
CA ALA A 190 6.10 -20.50 -5.63
C ALA A 190 6.25 -21.78 -6.47
N VAL A 191 6.78 -21.66 -7.69
CA VAL A 191 7.01 -22.81 -8.58
C VAL A 191 8.18 -23.67 -8.13
N ALA A 192 9.28 -23.06 -7.68
CA ALA A 192 10.50 -23.78 -7.32
C ALA A 192 10.46 -24.42 -5.94
N ALA A 193 9.78 -23.80 -4.96
CA ALA A 193 9.84 -24.20 -3.57
C ALA A 193 8.46 -24.21 -2.85
N GLY A 194 7.40 -23.81 -3.55
CA GLY A 194 6.03 -23.81 -3.03
C GLY A 194 5.57 -22.49 -2.42
N PRO A 195 4.28 -22.40 -2.07
CA PRO A 195 3.63 -21.15 -1.64
C PRO A 195 4.24 -20.55 -0.36
N SER A 196 4.62 -21.36 0.60
CA SER A 196 5.23 -20.91 1.86
C SER A 196 6.55 -20.18 1.63
N TRP A 197 7.42 -20.73 0.78
CA TRP A 197 8.71 -20.13 0.46
C TRP A 197 8.56 -18.85 -0.36
N ALA A 198 7.52 -18.73 -1.19
CA ALA A 198 7.19 -17.49 -1.87
C ALA A 198 6.89 -16.36 -0.87
N LEU A 199 6.09 -16.62 0.18
CA LEU A 199 5.80 -15.65 1.22
C LEU A 199 7.04 -15.32 2.07
N VAL A 200 7.84 -16.32 2.46
CA VAL A 200 9.10 -16.12 3.21
C VAL A 200 10.08 -15.25 2.40
N GLY A 201 10.33 -15.61 1.15
CA GLY A 201 11.23 -14.86 0.29
C GLY A 201 10.76 -13.43 0.07
N LEU A 202 9.44 -13.23 -0.09
CA LEU A 202 8.85 -11.91 -0.21
C LEU A 202 8.99 -11.09 1.08
N LEU A 203 8.85 -11.73 2.25
CA LEU A 203 9.05 -11.06 3.55
C LEU A 203 10.49 -10.60 3.71
N ILE A 204 11.46 -11.48 3.45
CA ILE A 204 12.89 -11.14 3.55
C ILE A 204 13.24 -9.97 2.61
N ALA A 205 12.87 -10.10 1.35
CA ALA A 205 13.13 -9.05 0.36
C ALA A 205 12.39 -7.75 0.69
N GLY A 206 11.16 -7.85 1.21
CA GLY A 206 10.36 -6.71 1.65
C GLY A 206 10.96 -5.98 2.84
N VAL A 207 11.49 -6.69 3.84
CA VAL A 207 12.18 -6.09 5.00
C VAL A 207 13.44 -5.36 4.55
N VAL A 208 14.25 -5.96 3.67
CA VAL A 208 15.44 -5.30 3.10
C VAL A 208 15.06 -4.03 2.33
N ALA A 209 14.01 -4.12 1.51
CA ALA A 209 13.51 -2.99 0.75
C ALA A 209 12.98 -1.87 1.66
N LEU A 210 12.21 -2.22 2.70
CA LEU A 210 11.68 -1.26 3.67
C LEU A 210 12.81 -0.56 4.43
N ALA A 211 13.79 -1.31 4.94
CA ALA A 211 14.95 -0.76 5.63
C ALA A 211 15.73 0.22 4.74
N TYR A 212 16.00 -0.17 3.49
CA TYR A 212 16.67 0.70 2.52
C TYR A 212 15.92 2.01 2.27
N VAL A 213 14.60 1.92 2.07
CA VAL A 213 13.74 3.08 1.80
C VAL A 213 13.66 3.99 3.02
N VAL A 214 13.44 3.43 4.21
CA VAL A 214 13.31 4.22 5.46
C VAL A 214 14.61 4.94 5.78
N VAL A 215 15.76 4.26 5.70
CA VAL A 215 17.07 4.89 5.93
C VAL A 215 17.31 6.04 4.93
N GLY A 216 17.02 5.81 3.64
CA GLY A 216 17.17 6.85 2.62
C GLY A 216 16.28 8.07 2.86
N ARG A 217 15.05 7.87 3.33
CA ARG A 217 14.11 8.96 3.65
C ARG A 217 14.50 9.71 4.90
N ILE A 218 14.88 9.01 5.96
CA ILE A 218 15.38 9.64 7.19
C ILE A 218 16.60 10.52 6.87
N ALA A 219 17.58 9.98 6.14
CA ALA A 219 18.76 10.73 5.73
C ALA A 219 18.40 12.01 4.95
N ARG A 220 17.43 11.92 4.03
CA ARG A 220 16.95 13.08 3.28
C ARG A 220 16.16 14.06 4.14
N THR A 221 15.28 13.56 5.03
CA THR A 221 14.50 14.40 5.94
C THR A 221 15.39 15.21 6.89
N LEU A 222 16.52 14.64 7.32
CA LEU A 222 17.47 15.33 8.18
C LEU A 222 18.13 16.56 7.50
N THR A 223 18.12 16.61 6.15
CA THR A 223 18.58 17.78 5.39
C THR A 223 17.51 18.85 5.18
N TRP A 224 16.24 18.56 5.55
CA TRP A 224 15.15 19.52 5.41
C TRP A 224 15.19 20.56 6.54
N SER A 225 14.96 21.83 6.20
CA SER A 225 14.75 22.93 7.13
C SER A 225 13.27 23.29 7.22
N GLY A 226 12.84 23.77 8.38
CA GLY A 226 11.47 24.22 8.61
C GLY A 226 10.42 23.12 8.64
N ASP A 227 9.19 23.55 8.83
CA ASP A 227 8.01 22.69 8.95
C ASP A 227 7.50 22.17 7.59
N THR A 228 6.63 21.16 7.66
CA THR A 228 5.89 20.67 6.48
C THR A 228 5.02 21.80 5.93
N PRO A 229 5.04 22.05 4.59
CA PRO A 229 4.18 23.05 3.95
C PRO A 229 2.69 22.85 4.29
N GLY A 230 1.92 23.94 4.39
CA GLY A 230 0.51 23.91 4.81
C GLY A 230 -0.35 22.93 4.03
N ASP A 231 -0.21 22.90 2.68
CA ASP A 231 -0.91 21.95 1.81
C ASP A 231 -0.51 20.50 2.09
N GLY A 232 0.76 20.26 2.41
CA GLY A 232 1.24 18.95 2.83
C GLY A 232 0.63 18.51 4.16
N ALA A 233 0.59 19.39 5.14
CA ALA A 233 -0.03 19.12 6.45
C ALA A 233 -1.54 18.83 6.30
N TRP A 234 -2.23 19.48 5.36
CA TRP A 234 -3.62 19.18 5.07
C TRP A 234 -3.79 17.78 4.48
N VAL A 235 -3.00 17.42 3.47
CA VAL A 235 -3.04 16.08 2.84
C VAL A 235 -2.79 14.98 3.88
N LEU A 236 -1.79 15.14 4.74
CA LEU A 236 -1.49 14.16 5.78
C LEU A 236 -2.64 14.01 6.80
N ARG A 237 -3.29 15.14 7.16
CA ARG A 237 -4.45 15.11 8.06
C ARG A 237 -5.65 14.39 7.47
N THR A 238 -5.90 14.50 6.16
CA THR A 238 -7.01 13.77 5.51
C THR A 238 -6.86 12.27 5.57
N GLN A 239 -5.64 11.79 5.71
CA GLN A 239 -5.32 10.37 5.81
C GLN A 239 -5.37 9.80 7.24
N LEU A 240 -5.60 10.62 8.26
CA LEU A 240 -5.65 10.12 9.65
C LEU A 240 -6.85 9.20 9.90
N ASP A 241 -7.92 9.36 9.13
CA ASP A 241 -9.13 8.52 9.23
C ASP A 241 -9.63 8.42 10.69
N ALA A 242 -9.62 9.57 11.41
CA ALA A 242 -9.99 9.65 12.80
C ALA A 242 -11.51 9.43 12.97
N GLY A 243 -11.88 8.47 13.79
CA GLY A 243 -13.25 8.17 14.13
C GLY A 243 -13.83 9.09 15.22
N PRO A 244 -15.04 8.78 15.69
CA PRO A 244 -15.74 9.65 16.65
C PRO A 244 -15.00 9.80 17.99
N ILE A 245 -14.29 8.78 18.44
CA ILE A 245 -13.60 8.79 19.74
C ILE A 245 -12.36 9.69 19.65
N ALA A 246 -11.54 9.52 18.62
CA ALA A 246 -10.40 10.38 18.38
C ALA A 246 -10.82 11.85 18.19
N ALA A 247 -11.97 12.09 17.54
CA ALA A 247 -12.53 13.43 17.38
C ALA A 247 -12.97 14.07 18.70
N VAL A 248 -13.56 13.29 19.62
CA VAL A 248 -13.95 13.75 20.96
C VAL A 248 -12.70 14.03 21.80
N ILE A 249 -11.74 13.11 21.82
CA ILE A 249 -10.47 13.29 22.55
C ILE A 249 -9.73 14.54 22.07
N ALA A 250 -9.66 14.76 20.78
CA ALA A 250 -9.02 15.94 20.19
C ALA A 250 -9.71 17.26 20.57
N ARG A 251 -11.02 17.24 20.89
CA ARG A 251 -11.74 18.41 21.42
C ARG A 251 -11.43 18.68 22.88
N ILE A 252 -11.33 17.62 23.70
CA ILE A 252 -11.09 17.72 25.14
C ILE A 252 -9.62 18.05 25.41
N ILE A 253 -8.71 17.44 24.66
CA ILE A 253 -7.26 17.60 24.83
C ILE A 253 -6.65 18.00 23.48
N PRO A 254 -6.68 19.28 23.12
CA PRO A 254 -6.13 19.76 21.84
C PRO A 254 -4.65 19.43 21.63
N ALA A 255 -3.89 19.24 22.71
CA ALA A 255 -2.48 18.83 22.65
C ALA A 255 -2.28 17.43 22.04
N LEU A 256 -3.29 16.55 22.08
CA LEU A 256 -3.26 15.23 21.45
C LEU A 256 -3.63 15.26 19.95
N GLN A 257 -3.98 16.42 19.41
CA GLN A 257 -4.12 16.55 17.97
C GLN A 257 -2.76 16.28 17.30
N LEU A 258 -2.71 15.23 16.47
CA LEU A 258 -1.54 14.93 15.67
C LEU A 258 -1.26 16.11 14.72
N GLN A 259 -0.33 16.98 15.14
CA GLN A 259 0.09 18.13 14.33
C GLN A 259 1.05 17.63 13.25
N MET A 260 0.54 17.46 12.04
CA MET A 260 1.33 17.02 10.87
C MET A 260 2.18 18.18 10.31
N ARG A 261 3.02 18.81 11.16
CA ARG A 261 3.80 20.01 10.81
C ARG A 261 5.31 19.78 10.73
N GLY A 262 5.89 19.01 11.63
CA GLY A 262 7.34 18.79 11.68
C GLY A 262 7.91 18.13 10.42
N ARG A 263 9.22 18.21 10.24
CA ARG A 263 9.93 17.63 9.08
C ARG A 263 9.66 16.13 8.86
N PHE A 264 9.32 15.37 9.91
CA PHE A 264 8.96 13.95 9.85
C PHE A 264 7.45 13.68 9.72
N ALA A 265 6.63 14.72 9.52
CA ALA A 265 5.17 14.58 9.45
C ALA A 265 4.70 13.57 8.37
N TRP A 266 5.48 13.40 7.30
CA TRP A 266 5.21 12.40 6.26
C TRP A 266 5.12 10.96 6.78
N SER A 267 5.77 10.64 7.90
CA SER A 267 5.70 9.29 8.50
C SER A 267 4.46 9.06 9.35
N GLY A 268 3.77 10.12 9.77
CA GLY A 268 2.64 10.05 10.71
C GLY A 268 1.51 9.12 10.25
N PRO A 269 0.92 9.32 9.05
CA PRO A 269 -0.14 8.43 8.56
C PRO A 269 0.35 6.97 8.44
N ALA A 270 1.56 6.75 7.92
CA ALA A 270 2.11 5.41 7.75
C ALA A 270 2.29 4.68 9.10
N LEU A 271 2.83 5.37 10.12
CA LEU A 271 2.99 4.80 11.47
C LEU A 271 1.64 4.53 12.12
N LEU A 272 0.65 5.38 11.92
CA LEU A 272 -0.71 5.14 12.39
C LEU A 272 -1.33 3.90 11.75
N ARG A 273 -1.10 3.66 10.45
CA ARG A 273 -1.54 2.43 9.77
C ARG A 273 -0.83 1.19 10.32
N ALA A 274 0.49 1.27 10.51
CA ALA A 274 1.24 0.18 11.13
C ALA A 274 0.68 -0.15 12.52
N PHE A 275 0.43 0.86 13.33
CA PHE A 275 -0.15 0.69 14.68
C PHE A 275 -1.54 0.06 14.62
N GLU A 276 -2.46 0.62 13.83
CA GLU A 276 -3.83 0.14 13.70
C GLU A 276 -3.90 -1.33 13.26
N LEU A 277 -3.22 -1.66 12.14
CA LEU A 277 -3.27 -3.01 11.59
C LEU A 277 -2.59 -4.03 12.52
N THR A 278 -1.51 -3.64 13.19
CA THR A 278 -0.84 -4.50 14.18
C THR A 278 -1.72 -4.69 15.42
N ALA A 279 -2.35 -3.62 15.94
CA ALA A 279 -3.24 -3.71 17.08
C ALA A 279 -4.44 -4.63 16.80
N ILE A 280 -5.09 -4.48 15.65
CA ILE A 280 -6.18 -5.36 15.22
C ILE A 280 -5.71 -6.81 15.12
N THR A 281 -4.55 -7.05 14.51
CA THR A 281 -3.97 -8.40 14.42
C THR A 281 -3.80 -9.02 15.80
N LEU A 282 -3.15 -8.31 16.71
CA LEU A 282 -2.89 -8.80 18.07
C LEU A 282 -4.20 -9.09 18.81
N LEU A 283 -5.17 -8.18 18.77
CA LEU A 283 -6.46 -8.37 19.41
C LEU A 283 -7.19 -9.62 18.92
N VAL A 284 -7.26 -9.82 17.60
CA VAL A 284 -7.92 -10.98 16.99
C VAL A 284 -7.18 -12.28 17.35
N THR A 285 -5.85 -12.30 17.25
CA THR A 285 -5.05 -13.51 17.46
C THR A 285 -4.81 -13.84 18.93
N MET A 286 -4.83 -12.86 19.85
CA MET A 286 -4.80 -13.09 21.29
C MET A 286 -6.06 -13.82 21.77
N GLY A 287 -7.22 -13.53 21.17
CA GLY A 287 -8.46 -14.24 21.46
C GLY A 287 -8.43 -15.70 20.99
N SER A 288 -7.86 -15.98 19.83
CA SER A 288 -7.65 -17.33 19.30
C SER A 288 -6.63 -17.31 18.14
N PRO A 289 -5.52 -18.03 18.23
CA PRO A 289 -4.53 -18.14 17.15
C PRO A 289 -5.12 -18.68 15.84
N SER A 290 -6.18 -19.49 15.90
CA SER A 290 -6.86 -20.03 14.71
C SER A 290 -7.58 -18.96 13.88
N LEU A 291 -7.73 -17.73 14.39
CA LEU A 291 -8.35 -16.60 13.68
C LEU A 291 -7.38 -15.81 12.80
N GLN A 292 -6.14 -16.24 12.63
CA GLN A 292 -5.19 -15.58 11.72
C GLN A 292 -5.73 -15.40 10.29
N PRO A 293 -6.37 -16.40 9.65
CA PRO A 293 -6.98 -16.21 8.33
C PRO A 293 -8.02 -15.07 8.33
N LEU A 294 -8.87 -15.04 9.35
CA LEU A 294 -9.90 -13.99 9.48
C LEU A 294 -9.25 -12.62 9.71
N ALA A 295 -8.22 -12.54 10.57
CA ALA A 295 -7.44 -11.32 10.77
C ALA A 295 -6.87 -10.80 9.44
N PHE A 296 -6.26 -11.65 8.62
CA PHE A 296 -5.74 -11.27 7.32
C PHE A 296 -6.81 -10.61 6.43
N TRP A 297 -7.99 -11.21 6.31
CA TRP A 297 -9.07 -10.66 5.47
C TRP A 297 -9.66 -9.37 6.02
N ILE A 298 -9.74 -9.22 7.36
CA ILE A 298 -10.11 -7.96 8.02
C ILE A 298 -9.09 -6.87 7.66
N LEU A 299 -7.79 -7.17 7.77
CA LEU A 299 -6.74 -6.23 7.41
C LEU A 299 -6.78 -5.89 5.92
N PHE A 300 -7.12 -6.85 5.05
CA PHE A 300 -7.29 -6.58 3.63
C PHE A 300 -8.38 -5.54 3.37
N ALA A 301 -9.55 -5.68 3.97
CA ALA A 301 -10.65 -4.72 3.82
C ALA A 301 -10.25 -3.31 4.32
N ILE A 302 -9.59 -3.24 5.48
CA ILE A 302 -9.12 -1.98 6.07
C ILE A 302 -8.00 -1.36 5.21
N ALA A 303 -7.03 -2.15 4.74
CA ALA A 303 -5.98 -1.67 3.87
C ALA A 303 -6.53 -1.11 2.56
N TYR A 304 -7.54 -1.76 1.96
CA TYR A 304 -8.23 -1.23 0.79
C TYR A 304 -8.83 0.16 1.06
N HIS A 305 -9.50 0.35 2.20
CA HIS A 305 -10.04 1.66 2.60
C HIS A 305 -8.94 2.72 2.72
N HIS A 306 -7.78 2.37 3.30
CA HIS A 306 -6.66 3.31 3.40
C HIS A 306 -6.10 3.69 2.04
N TYR A 307 -6.05 2.77 1.09
CA TYR A 307 -5.67 3.08 -0.29
C TYR A 307 -6.68 4.00 -0.97
N ASP A 308 -7.98 3.76 -0.83
CA ASP A 308 -9.00 4.66 -1.38
C ASP A 308 -8.86 6.08 -0.81
N THR A 309 -8.69 6.20 0.51
CA THR A 309 -8.45 7.49 1.18
C THR A 309 -7.19 8.17 0.68
N LEU A 310 -6.08 7.43 0.53
CA LEU A 310 -4.83 7.92 -0.02
C LEU A 310 -5.02 8.48 -1.43
N TYR A 311 -5.64 7.72 -2.33
CA TYR A 311 -5.85 8.15 -3.72
C TYR A 311 -6.78 9.35 -3.84
N ARG A 312 -7.80 9.46 -2.99
CA ARG A 312 -8.65 10.66 -2.89
C ARG A 312 -7.82 11.87 -2.48
N SER A 313 -7.00 11.74 -1.47
CA SER A 313 -6.13 12.83 -0.98
C SER A 313 -5.13 13.30 -2.04
N LEU A 314 -4.63 12.41 -2.89
CA LEU A 314 -3.74 12.76 -4.00
C LEU A 314 -4.45 13.57 -5.11
N GLN A 315 -5.77 13.41 -5.23
CA GLN A 315 -6.61 14.16 -6.16
C GLN A 315 -7.23 15.43 -5.55
N GLY A 316 -6.83 15.77 -4.32
CA GLY A 316 -7.39 16.92 -3.60
C GLY A 316 -8.82 16.70 -3.08
N ALA A 317 -9.32 15.46 -3.12
CA ALA A 317 -10.63 15.11 -2.61
C ALA A 317 -10.54 14.60 -1.17
N MET A 318 -11.52 14.95 -0.34
CA MET A 318 -11.67 14.36 0.99
C MET A 318 -12.69 13.23 0.95
N PRO A 319 -12.44 12.12 1.67
CA PRO A 319 -13.49 11.15 1.90
C PRO A 319 -14.64 11.84 2.65
N PRO A 320 -15.91 11.58 2.30
CA PRO A 320 -17.03 12.17 3.03
C PRO A 320 -17.02 11.65 4.48
N ARG A 321 -17.33 12.54 5.43
CA ARG A 321 -17.29 12.21 6.88
C ARG A 321 -18.11 10.98 7.27
N TRP A 322 -19.26 10.77 6.62
CA TRP A 322 -20.08 9.60 6.88
C TRP A 322 -19.38 8.28 6.51
N LEU A 323 -18.48 8.28 5.50
CA LEU A 323 -17.68 7.11 5.13
C LEU A 323 -16.73 6.71 6.26
N THR A 324 -16.03 7.68 6.85
CA THR A 324 -15.18 7.47 8.02
C THR A 324 -16.00 7.00 9.24
N TRP A 325 -17.15 7.60 9.48
CA TRP A 325 -17.98 7.26 10.65
C TRP A 325 -18.59 5.87 10.57
N LEU A 326 -19.11 5.46 9.44
CA LEU A 326 -19.65 4.12 9.23
C LEU A 326 -18.54 3.05 9.08
N GLY A 327 -17.34 3.46 8.72
CA GLY A 327 -16.13 2.66 8.81
C GLY A 327 -15.50 2.64 10.21
N PHE A 328 -16.07 3.35 11.19
CA PHE A 328 -15.66 3.51 12.59
C PHE A 328 -14.37 4.32 12.82
N GLY A 329 -13.64 4.70 11.79
CA GLY A 329 -12.32 5.26 11.93
C GLY A 329 -11.30 4.27 12.53
N TRP A 330 -10.01 4.62 12.56
CA TRP A 330 -8.99 3.72 13.11
C TRP A 330 -9.21 3.38 14.60
N ASP A 331 -9.64 4.36 15.39
CA ASP A 331 -9.90 4.26 16.83
C ASP A 331 -11.10 3.36 17.12
N GLY A 332 -12.21 3.57 16.42
CA GLY A 332 -13.41 2.76 16.56
C GLY A 332 -13.21 1.31 16.10
N ARG A 333 -12.43 1.10 15.01
CA ARG A 333 -12.11 -0.26 14.55
C ARG A 333 -11.34 -1.05 15.60
N ILE A 334 -10.30 -0.47 16.19
CA ILE A 334 -9.54 -1.13 17.26
C ILE A 334 -10.43 -1.47 18.44
N ILE A 335 -11.30 -0.54 18.89
CA ILE A 335 -12.17 -0.77 20.04
C ILE A 335 -13.20 -1.85 19.74
N VAL A 336 -13.90 -1.78 18.60
CA VAL A 336 -14.93 -2.76 18.24
C VAL A 336 -14.32 -4.16 18.10
N VAL A 337 -13.17 -4.28 17.42
CA VAL A 337 -12.48 -5.57 17.33
C VAL A 337 -12.04 -6.07 18.70
N GLY A 338 -11.49 -5.18 19.54
CA GLY A 338 -11.06 -5.54 20.89
C GLY A 338 -12.23 -6.04 21.78
N VAL A 339 -13.36 -5.34 21.77
CA VAL A 339 -14.55 -5.76 22.50
C VAL A 339 -15.07 -7.12 22.03
N ILE A 340 -15.10 -7.34 20.71
CA ILE A 340 -15.55 -8.62 20.16
C ILE A 340 -14.54 -9.74 20.48
N ALA A 341 -13.26 -9.53 20.23
CA ALA A 341 -12.24 -10.57 20.35
C ALA A 341 -11.96 -10.98 21.79
N LEU A 342 -12.02 -10.04 22.73
CA LEU A 342 -11.71 -10.27 24.15
C LEU A 342 -12.94 -10.42 25.03
N GLY A 343 -14.11 -9.90 24.61
CA GLY A 343 -15.34 -9.91 25.40
C GLY A 343 -16.30 -11.05 25.11
N LEU A 344 -16.12 -11.77 23.97
CA LEU A 344 -17.03 -12.85 23.57
C LEU A 344 -16.32 -14.19 23.59
N SER A 345 -17.10 -15.29 23.67
CA SER A 345 -16.58 -16.64 23.46
C SER A 345 -15.97 -16.79 22.06
N ALA A 346 -15.03 -17.70 21.87
CA ALA A 346 -14.29 -17.87 20.61
C ALA A 346 -15.20 -18.02 19.37
N SER A 347 -16.28 -18.82 19.49
CA SER A 347 -17.26 -19.02 18.41
C SER A 347 -18.07 -17.75 18.09
N LEU A 348 -18.52 -17.04 19.12
CA LEU A 348 -19.24 -15.78 18.93
C LEU A 348 -18.31 -14.68 18.39
N ALA A 349 -17.07 -14.62 18.87
CA ALA A 349 -16.07 -13.68 18.36
C ALA A 349 -15.79 -13.94 16.88
N GLN A 350 -15.59 -15.20 16.48
CA GLN A 350 -15.40 -15.56 15.07
C GLN A 350 -16.59 -15.16 14.20
N ALA A 351 -17.82 -15.47 14.63
CA ALA A 351 -19.03 -15.11 13.90
C ALA A 351 -19.18 -13.58 13.76
N SER A 352 -19.03 -12.85 14.88
CA SER A 352 -19.13 -11.39 14.89
C SER A 352 -18.06 -10.70 14.04
N LEU A 353 -16.81 -11.16 14.11
CA LEU A 353 -15.73 -10.64 13.28
C LEU A 353 -15.93 -10.96 11.78
N SER A 354 -16.54 -12.11 11.45
CA SER A 354 -16.90 -12.45 10.07
C SER A 354 -17.99 -11.53 9.52
N VAL A 355 -19.00 -11.19 10.33
CA VAL A 355 -20.03 -10.20 9.97
C VAL A 355 -19.40 -8.82 9.79
N LEU A 356 -18.48 -8.43 10.68
CA LEU A 356 -17.78 -7.15 10.60
C LEU A 356 -16.89 -7.06 9.34
N LEU A 357 -16.22 -8.14 8.99
CA LEU A 357 -15.47 -8.25 7.72
C LEU A 357 -16.40 -8.04 6.52
N GLY A 358 -17.55 -8.73 6.49
CA GLY A 358 -18.57 -8.56 5.44
C GLY A 358 -19.04 -7.11 5.32
N TRP A 359 -19.32 -6.47 6.47
CA TRP A 359 -19.69 -5.07 6.54
C TRP A 359 -18.61 -4.15 5.94
N TRP A 360 -17.36 -4.27 6.38
CA TRP A 360 -16.29 -3.43 5.87
C TRP A 360 -15.96 -3.70 4.41
N ALA A 361 -15.98 -4.95 3.96
CA ALA A 361 -15.75 -5.29 2.56
C ALA A 361 -16.80 -4.66 1.64
N LEU A 362 -18.08 -4.81 1.98
CA LEU A 362 -19.19 -4.19 1.22
C LEU A 362 -19.14 -2.66 1.30
N TRP A 363 -18.87 -2.12 2.49
CA TRP A 363 -18.84 -0.70 2.72
C TRP A 363 -17.68 -0.02 1.99
N PHE A 364 -16.46 -0.50 2.20
CA PHE A 364 -15.29 0.12 1.62
C PHE A 364 -15.18 -0.10 0.12
N ALA A 365 -15.37 -1.33 -0.37
CA ALA A 365 -15.30 -1.61 -1.79
C ALA A 365 -16.53 -1.12 -2.57
N GLY A 366 -17.75 -1.36 -2.05
CA GLY A 366 -18.99 -1.01 -2.73
C GLY A 366 -19.18 0.50 -2.82
N VAL A 367 -19.08 1.19 -1.69
CA VAL A 367 -19.32 2.64 -1.64
C VAL A 367 -18.21 3.41 -2.36
N ALA A 368 -16.94 3.01 -2.17
CA ALA A 368 -15.84 3.64 -2.89
C ALA A 368 -16.04 3.54 -4.40
N SER A 369 -16.35 2.35 -4.91
CA SER A 369 -16.59 2.12 -6.34
C SER A 369 -17.75 2.97 -6.89
N ILE A 370 -18.88 3.03 -6.16
CA ILE A 370 -20.03 3.85 -6.58
C ILE A 370 -19.68 5.33 -6.63
N GLN A 371 -18.93 5.84 -5.66
CA GLN A 371 -18.53 7.24 -5.65
C GLN A 371 -17.60 7.60 -6.81
N TRP A 372 -16.62 6.72 -7.10
CA TRP A 372 -15.71 6.93 -8.23
C TRP A 372 -16.45 6.89 -9.57
N LEU A 373 -17.40 5.97 -9.74
CA LEU A 373 -18.23 5.90 -10.94
C LEU A 373 -19.11 7.15 -11.11
N ARG A 374 -19.62 7.74 -10.03
CA ARG A 374 -20.40 8.98 -10.08
C ARG A 374 -19.54 10.21 -10.39
N SER A 375 -18.33 10.28 -9.88
CA SER A 375 -17.41 11.39 -10.11
C SER A 375 -16.81 11.41 -11.53
N SER A 376 -16.93 10.33 -12.27
CA SER A 376 -16.44 10.18 -13.65
C SER A 376 -17.46 10.56 -14.72
N ARG A 377 -18.71 10.82 -14.31
CA ARG A 377 -19.78 11.35 -15.18
C ARG A 377 -19.83 12.87 -15.09
#